data_645e7d77eab0841d1dfde84e23c12fad
#
_entry.id   645e7d77eab0841d1dfde84e23c12fad
#
_cell.length_a   1.000
_cell.length_b   1.000
_cell.length_c   1.000
_cell.angle_alpha   90.00
_cell.angle_beta   90.00
_cell.angle_gamma   90.00
#
_symmetry.space_group_name_H-M   'P 1'
#
loop_
_entity.id
_entity.type
_entity.pdbx_description
1 polymer ?
#
loop_
_entity_poly.entity_id
_entity_poly.type
_entity_poly.pdbx_seq_one_letter_code
_entity_poly.pdbx_strand_id
1 'polypeptide(L)'
;MACRLFPRNGKRFNTERKVMANLPWILVEDYKLPGGWIGAEQQEARARAYCEMAERGQILFFRQLPFDLPLEDQKFLREQEWTELRMHKNVSYRPSEDILRGVSGNAATVERLHSIMRNYSARIIEFIGRFLSPYNGKWNLDFASFRPLEEENRDLPLHKRNDLLHVDAFPSRPTRGGRILRVFTNLNPARPRVWNTTESFDALARQFAKAAGLQEIAEDESFLARTVQNLGAKLGFGAAGRTPYDMFMLRFHDFLKEDAAFQENCPKTRLEFPPLATWIVFTDSVAHAAMSGQYAIEQTFLIPPRALVAPEAAPYRILEEIAGRPLVS
;
A
#
# COMPACT_ATOMS: atom_id res chain seq x y z
N MET A 1 15.55 -28.80 -4.70
CA MET A 1 16.11 -27.86 -5.69
C MET A 1 16.46 -26.57 -5.02
N ALA A 2 17.73 -26.16 -5.04
CA ALA A 2 18.31 -25.21 -4.12
C ALA A 2 17.85 -23.77 -4.39
N CYS A 3 17.36 -23.14 -3.35
CA CYS A 3 17.11 -21.72 -3.23
C CYS A 3 18.45 -20.97 -3.36
N ARG A 4 18.70 -20.31 -4.47
CA ARG A 4 19.85 -19.40 -4.60
C ARG A 4 19.46 -18.03 -4.08
N LEU A 5 19.69 -17.82 -2.82
CA LEU A 5 19.59 -16.53 -2.15
C LEU A 5 21.02 -16.11 -1.73
N PHE A 6 21.46 -14.96 -2.27
CA PHE A 6 22.55 -14.07 -1.84
C PHE A 6 24.02 -14.54 -1.92
N PRO A 7 24.89 -13.88 -2.68
CA PRO A 7 26.33 -14.02 -2.56
C PRO A 7 26.88 -13.24 -1.36
N ARG A 8 27.65 -13.93 -0.51
CA ARG A 8 28.56 -13.31 0.47
C ARG A 8 29.88 -13.02 -0.24
N ASN A 9 30.35 -11.81 -0.14
CA ASN A 9 31.71 -11.27 -0.06
C ASN A 9 31.97 -10.07 -0.97
N GLY A 10 32.49 -9.01 -0.33
CA GLY A 10 32.85 -7.74 -0.95
C GLY A 10 34.04 -7.85 -1.93
N LYS A 11 33.79 -7.40 -3.14
CA LYS A 11 34.63 -6.82 -4.18
C LYS A 11 33.99 -6.97 -5.57
N ARG A 12 32.75 -6.48 -5.76
CA ARG A 12 32.12 -6.34 -7.10
C ARG A 12 31.12 -5.17 -7.11
N PHE A 13 31.54 -4.02 -6.62
CA PHE A 13 30.65 -2.86 -6.42
C PHE A 13 30.08 -2.22 -7.69
N ASN A 14 30.63 -2.45 -8.88
CA ASN A 14 30.20 -1.74 -10.09
C ASN A 14 29.26 -2.54 -11.00
N THR A 15 29.31 -3.86 -10.99
CA THR A 15 28.40 -4.70 -11.80
C THR A 15 27.10 -4.99 -11.05
N GLU A 16 27.17 -5.11 -9.73
CA GLU A 16 25.99 -5.33 -8.86
C GLU A 16 25.09 -4.08 -8.76
N ARG A 17 25.66 -2.87 -8.81
CA ARG A 17 24.85 -1.63 -8.89
C ARG A 17 23.96 -1.56 -10.15
N LYS A 18 24.38 -2.11 -11.28
CA LYS A 18 23.58 -2.13 -12.51
C LYS A 18 22.47 -3.18 -12.48
N VAL A 19 22.67 -4.29 -11.77
CA VAL A 19 21.66 -5.35 -11.60
C VAL A 19 20.67 -4.99 -10.49
N MET A 20 21.11 -4.29 -9.43
CA MET A 20 20.23 -3.79 -8.37
C MET A 20 19.37 -2.59 -8.81
N ALA A 21 19.74 -1.89 -9.88
CA ALA A 21 18.98 -0.75 -10.42
C ALA A 21 17.61 -1.13 -11.02
N ASN A 22 17.30 -2.43 -11.15
CA ASN A 22 16.04 -2.91 -11.75
C ASN A 22 15.16 -3.72 -10.81
N LEU A 23 15.47 -3.83 -9.51
CA LEU A 23 14.59 -4.50 -8.57
C LEU A 23 13.48 -3.53 -8.11
N PRO A 24 12.21 -3.97 -8.04
CA PRO A 24 11.10 -3.12 -7.58
C PRO A 24 11.13 -2.89 -6.06
N TRP A 25 12.17 -3.33 -5.36
CA TRP A 25 12.30 -3.21 -3.91
C TRP A 25 13.74 -2.93 -3.47
N ILE A 26 13.88 -2.33 -2.30
CA ILE A 26 15.14 -2.01 -1.64
C ILE A 26 15.12 -2.62 -0.24
N LEU A 27 16.16 -3.37 0.09
CA LEU A 27 16.37 -3.87 1.43
C LEU A 27 16.89 -2.75 2.34
N VAL A 28 16.14 -2.45 3.40
CA VAL A 28 16.55 -1.48 4.42
C VAL A 28 17.36 -2.20 5.48
N GLU A 29 18.66 -1.89 5.57
CA GLU A 29 19.59 -2.52 6.52
C GLU A 29 20.12 -1.54 7.58
N ASP A 30 19.92 -0.25 7.37
CA ASP A 30 20.45 0.83 8.20
C ASP A 30 19.45 1.39 9.23
N TYR A 31 18.32 0.69 9.41
CA TYR A 31 17.31 0.99 10.42
C TYR A 31 16.88 -0.29 11.16
N LYS A 32 17.06 -0.35 12.48
CA LYS A 32 16.79 -1.55 13.30
C LYS A 32 16.30 -1.18 14.70
N LEU A 33 15.52 -2.10 15.32
CA LEU A 33 15.21 -2.06 16.74
C LEU A 33 16.45 -2.41 17.60
N PRO A 34 16.54 -1.87 18.83
CA PRO A 34 15.64 -0.88 19.46
C PRO A 34 16.01 0.57 19.15
N GLY A 35 17.15 0.83 18.52
CA GLY A 35 17.74 2.17 18.38
C GLY A 35 17.25 3.01 17.20
N GLY A 36 16.54 2.45 16.24
CA GLY A 36 16.18 3.16 15.01
C GLY A 36 17.32 3.19 13.98
N TRP A 37 17.76 4.37 13.57
CA TRP A 37 18.84 4.53 12.59
C TRP A 37 20.18 4.00 13.11
N ILE A 38 20.87 3.22 12.29
CA ILE A 38 22.25 2.80 12.56
C ILE A 38 23.19 3.95 12.20
N GLY A 39 23.88 4.48 13.21
CA GLY A 39 24.72 5.69 13.09
C GLY A 39 23.91 6.98 13.18
N ALA A 40 24.49 7.97 13.85
CA ALA A 40 23.85 9.27 14.09
C ALA A 40 23.89 10.21 12.90
N GLU A 41 24.84 9.97 11.97
CA GLU A 41 25.13 10.89 10.89
C GLU A 41 24.11 10.76 9.75
N GLN A 42 23.72 11.90 9.17
CA GLN A 42 22.90 11.99 7.95
C GLN A 42 21.51 11.34 8.02
N GLN A 43 20.91 11.20 9.22
CA GLN A 43 19.59 10.56 9.37
C GLN A 43 18.52 11.23 8.51
N GLU A 44 18.47 12.55 8.47
CA GLU A 44 17.52 13.31 7.65
C GLU A 44 17.73 13.08 6.15
N ALA A 45 18.98 13.07 5.70
CA ALA A 45 19.32 12.82 4.30
C ALA A 45 18.93 11.39 3.88
N ARG A 46 19.15 10.39 4.77
CA ARG A 46 18.72 9.00 4.54
C ARG A 46 17.20 8.88 4.52
N ALA A 47 16.51 9.47 5.49
CA ALA A 47 15.05 9.49 5.54
C ALA A 47 14.48 10.12 4.27
N ARG A 48 15.05 11.24 3.81
CA ARG A 48 14.67 11.90 2.56
C ARG A 48 14.90 10.99 1.35
N ALA A 49 16.05 10.31 1.27
CA ALA A 49 16.35 9.38 0.19
C ALA A 49 15.35 8.21 0.14
N TYR A 50 14.98 7.63 1.29
CA TYR A 50 13.94 6.57 1.32
C TYR A 50 12.56 7.09 0.94
N CYS A 51 12.19 8.31 1.32
CA CYS A 51 10.95 8.94 0.83
C CYS A 51 10.97 9.04 -0.70
N GLU A 52 12.05 9.57 -1.28
CA GLU A 52 12.20 9.70 -2.74
C GLU A 52 12.15 8.33 -3.44
N MET A 53 12.86 7.33 -2.93
CA MET A 53 12.84 5.97 -3.47
C MET A 53 11.43 5.38 -3.47
N ALA A 54 10.69 5.52 -2.36
CA ALA A 54 9.32 5.05 -2.26
C ALA A 54 8.38 5.82 -3.22
N GLU A 55 8.50 7.15 -3.31
CA GLU A 55 7.71 7.99 -4.22
C GLU A 55 7.93 7.62 -5.69
N ARG A 56 9.14 7.17 -6.04
CA ARG A 56 9.50 6.66 -7.38
C ARG A 56 9.11 5.19 -7.62
N GLY A 57 8.34 4.60 -6.71
CA GLY A 57 7.77 3.26 -6.88
C GLY A 57 8.61 2.11 -6.35
N GLN A 58 9.65 2.39 -5.53
CA GLN A 58 10.40 1.32 -4.86
C GLN A 58 9.64 0.85 -3.61
N ILE A 59 9.62 -0.46 -3.37
CA ILE A 59 9.12 -1.06 -2.14
C ILE A 59 10.26 -1.10 -1.12
N LEU A 60 10.10 -0.42 0.02
CA LEU A 60 11.09 -0.47 1.10
C LEU A 60 10.84 -1.71 1.95
N PHE A 61 11.79 -2.61 2.01
CA PHE A 61 11.64 -3.93 2.59
C PHE A 61 12.54 -4.12 3.82
N PHE A 62 11.96 -4.54 4.93
CA PHE A 62 12.63 -4.92 6.17
C PHE A 62 12.48 -6.43 6.38
N ARG A 63 13.56 -7.15 6.61
CA ARG A 63 13.53 -8.60 6.87
C ARG A 63 12.89 -8.96 8.21
N GLN A 64 12.82 -8.00 9.13
CA GLN A 64 12.29 -8.15 10.50
C GLN A 64 11.45 -6.94 10.83
N LEU A 65 10.71 -7.01 11.96
CA LEU A 65 9.95 -5.89 12.48
C LEU A 65 10.87 -4.69 12.77
N PRO A 66 10.67 -3.52 12.15
CA PRO A 66 11.42 -2.30 12.48
C PRO A 66 10.79 -1.50 13.63
N PHE A 67 9.76 -2.02 14.27
CA PHE A 67 9.04 -1.46 15.41
C PHE A 67 8.68 -2.58 16.40
N ASP A 68 8.41 -2.20 17.64
CA ASP A 68 7.99 -3.17 18.67
C ASP A 68 6.56 -3.66 18.44
N LEU A 69 6.38 -4.97 18.42
CA LEU A 69 5.09 -5.64 18.43
C LEU A 69 5.18 -6.84 19.39
N PRO A 70 4.54 -6.78 20.59
CA PRO A 70 4.65 -7.81 21.62
C PRO A 70 4.31 -9.20 21.09
N LEU A 71 5.06 -10.21 21.56
CA LEU A 71 4.85 -11.60 21.13
C LEU A 71 3.46 -12.13 21.50
N GLU A 72 2.93 -11.70 22.64
CA GLU A 72 1.58 -12.03 23.08
C GLU A 72 0.51 -11.46 22.15
N ASP A 73 0.72 -10.25 21.60
CA ASP A 73 -0.18 -9.66 20.62
C ASP A 73 -0.13 -10.39 19.28
N GLN A 74 1.08 -10.72 18.82
CA GLN A 74 1.26 -11.54 17.62
C GLN A 74 0.60 -12.92 17.78
N LYS A 75 0.77 -13.56 18.95
CA LYS A 75 0.17 -14.85 19.27
C LYS A 75 -1.35 -14.74 19.28
N PHE A 76 -1.90 -13.76 19.99
CA PHE A 76 -3.33 -13.51 20.02
C PHE A 76 -3.93 -13.35 18.61
N LEU A 77 -3.31 -12.54 17.74
CA LEU A 77 -3.79 -12.32 16.37
C LEU A 77 -3.80 -13.61 15.52
N ARG A 78 -2.94 -14.57 15.78
CA ARG A 78 -2.83 -15.83 15.02
C ARG A 78 -3.70 -16.97 15.55
N GLU A 79 -3.97 -16.99 16.86
CA GLU A 79 -4.62 -18.11 17.53
C GLU A 79 -6.13 -17.99 17.65
N GLN A 80 -6.72 -16.86 17.21
CA GLN A 80 -8.17 -16.72 17.24
C GLN A 80 -8.83 -17.60 16.17
N GLU A 81 -9.93 -18.24 16.55
CA GLU A 81 -10.83 -18.89 15.60
C GLU A 81 -11.65 -17.83 14.87
N TRP A 82 -11.08 -17.30 13.79
CA TRP A 82 -11.69 -16.22 13.01
C TRP A 82 -13.03 -16.59 12.39
N THR A 83 -13.38 -17.87 12.36
CA THR A 83 -14.69 -18.38 11.93
C THR A 83 -15.79 -18.15 12.97
N GLU A 84 -15.47 -18.12 14.27
CA GLU A 84 -16.41 -17.81 15.35
C GLU A 84 -16.67 -16.32 15.49
N LEU A 85 -15.67 -15.51 15.16
CA LEU A 85 -15.82 -14.07 15.04
C LEU A 85 -16.43 -13.76 13.66
N ARG A 86 -17.71 -13.33 13.64
CA ARG A 86 -18.34 -12.89 12.39
C ARG A 86 -17.52 -11.76 11.79
N MET A 87 -16.75 -12.09 10.76
CA MET A 87 -15.92 -11.12 10.07
C MET A 87 -16.50 -10.80 8.69
N HIS A 88 -16.42 -9.52 8.36
CA HIS A 88 -16.38 -9.10 6.98
C HIS A 88 -14.99 -9.45 6.39
N LYS A 89 -14.56 -8.85 5.30
CA LYS A 89 -13.29 -9.19 4.63
C LYS A 89 -12.04 -9.00 5.52
N ASN A 90 -12.00 -7.96 6.35
CA ASN A 90 -10.86 -7.55 7.20
C ASN A 90 -11.38 -6.93 8.50
N VAL A 91 -10.58 -7.02 9.57
CA VAL A 91 -10.76 -6.19 10.74
C VAL A 91 -10.13 -4.82 10.47
N SER A 92 -10.86 -3.74 10.74
CA SER A 92 -10.39 -2.37 10.47
C SER A 92 -10.47 -1.51 11.73
N TYR A 93 -9.36 -0.93 12.13
CA TYR A 93 -9.27 0.07 13.18
C TYR A 93 -9.21 1.46 12.56
N ARG A 94 -10.02 2.37 13.06
CA ARG A 94 -10.11 3.77 12.64
C ARG A 94 -9.51 4.67 13.71
N PRO A 95 -8.27 5.14 13.56
CA PRO A 95 -7.58 5.88 14.61
C PRO A 95 -8.26 7.20 15.01
N SER A 96 -8.87 7.91 14.05
CA SER A 96 -9.54 9.19 14.31
C SER A 96 -10.79 9.08 15.17
N GLU A 97 -11.45 7.92 15.14
CA GLU A 97 -12.69 7.62 15.89
C GLU A 97 -12.43 6.72 17.09
N ASP A 98 -11.24 6.10 17.17
CA ASP A 98 -10.89 5.00 18.08
C ASP A 98 -11.88 3.83 18.02
N ILE A 99 -12.26 3.42 16.81
CA ILE A 99 -13.27 2.39 16.58
C ILE A 99 -12.70 1.20 15.83
N LEU A 100 -13.00 -0.01 16.31
CA LEU A 100 -12.78 -1.26 15.60
C LEU A 100 -14.03 -1.63 14.80
N ARG A 101 -13.86 -2.02 13.53
CA ARG A 101 -14.95 -2.47 12.65
C ARG A 101 -14.59 -3.77 11.93
N GLY A 102 -15.60 -4.44 11.40
CA GLY A 102 -15.42 -5.65 10.60
C GLY A 102 -15.29 -6.92 11.43
N VAL A 103 -15.54 -6.87 12.73
CA VAL A 103 -15.55 -8.02 13.62
C VAL A 103 -16.67 -7.90 14.66
N SER A 104 -17.27 -9.03 15.00
CA SER A 104 -18.22 -9.16 16.11
C SER A 104 -18.03 -10.53 16.76
N GLY A 105 -18.40 -10.67 18.04
CA GLY A 105 -18.24 -11.92 18.78
C GLY A 105 -18.12 -11.67 20.27
N ASN A 106 -17.31 -12.47 20.95
CA ASN A 106 -17.08 -12.33 22.38
C ASN A 106 -16.50 -10.96 22.73
N ALA A 107 -17.14 -10.24 23.66
CA ALA A 107 -16.79 -8.85 23.99
C ALA A 107 -15.33 -8.71 24.47
N ALA A 108 -14.82 -9.65 25.28
CA ALA A 108 -13.44 -9.61 25.76
C ALA A 108 -12.42 -9.79 24.61
N THR A 109 -12.72 -10.68 23.66
CA THR A 109 -11.88 -10.90 22.49
C THR A 109 -11.87 -9.67 21.58
N VAL A 110 -13.04 -9.06 21.34
CA VAL A 110 -13.15 -7.85 20.53
C VAL A 110 -12.41 -6.68 21.17
N GLU A 111 -12.55 -6.49 22.50
CA GLU A 111 -11.83 -5.44 23.24
C GLU A 111 -10.29 -5.65 23.20
N ARG A 112 -9.83 -6.90 23.38
CA ARG A 112 -8.40 -7.23 23.26
C ARG A 112 -7.88 -6.92 21.85
N LEU A 113 -8.63 -7.31 20.82
CA LEU A 113 -8.30 -7.00 19.44
C LEU A 113 -8.24 -5.49 19.16
N HIS A 114 -9.21 -4.74 19.71
CA HIS A 114 -9.24 -3.28 19.61
C HIS A 114 -7.98 -2.66 20.24
N SER A 115 -7.62 -3.10 21.45
CA SER A 115 -6.40 -2.65 22.13
C SER A 115 -5.14 -2.95 21.32
N ILE A 116 -5.03 -4.15 20.74
CA ILE A 116 -3.89 -4.53 19.88
C ILE A 116 -3.80 -3.65 18.65
N MET A 117 -4.92 -3.43 17.94
CA MET A 117 -4.96 -2.61 16.72
C MET A 117 -4.63 -1.15 17.00
N ARG A 118 -5.09 -0.60 18.12
CA ARG A 118 -4.76 0.74 18.61
C ARG A 118 -3.26 0.87 18.88
N ASN A 119 -2.69 -0.07 19.63
CA ASN A 119 -1.28 -0.08 19.96
C ASN A 119 -0.40 -0.25 18.72
N TYR A 120 -0.79 -1.15 17.82
CA TYR A 120 -0.11 -1.32 16.53
C TYR A 120 -0.08 -0.01 15.75
N SER A 121 -1.23 0.65 15.58
CA SER A 121 -1.32 1.93 14.89
C SER A 121 -0.38 2.99 15.49
N ALA A 122 -0.36 3.11 16.84
CA ALA A 122 0.53 4.04 17.54
C ALA A 122 2.02 3.75 17.27
N ARG A 123 2.42 2.46 17.30
CA ARG A 123 3.81 2.04 17.02
C ARG A 123 4.22 2.31 15.58
N ILE A 124 3.31 2.09 14.62
CA ILE A 124 3.58 2.42 13.21
C ILE A 124 3.71 3.92 12.99
N ILE A 125 2.88 4.73 13.63
CA ILE A 125 2.98 6.20 13.55
C ILE A 125 4.36 6.67 14.05
N GLU A 126 4.80 6.16 15.20
CA GLU A 126 6.11 6.47 15.77
C GLU A 126 7.25 6.02 14.83
N PHE A 127 7.17 4.79 14.32
CA PHE A 127 8.16 4.25 13.38
C PHE A 127 8.25 5.10 12.11
N ILE A 128 7.13 5.35 11.43
CA ILE A 128 7.11 6.14 10.18
C ILE A 128 7.53 7.58 10.43
N GLY A 129 7.15 8.17 11.57
CA GLY A 129 7.57 9.52 11.94
C GLY A 129 9.07 9.68 12.11
N ARG A 130 9.78 8.60 12.48
CA ARG A 130 11.24 8.58 12.57
C ARG A 130 11.92 8.15 11.28
N PHE A 131 11.42 7.08 10.66
CA PHE A 131 12.05 6.49 9.48
C PHE A 131 11.83 7.32 8.21
N LEU A 132 10.63 7.83 7.97
CA LEU A 132 10.29 8.73 6.87
C LEU A 132 9.99 10.15 7.41
N SER A 133 10.92 10.68 8.19
CA SER A 133 10.75 11.95 8.92
C SER A 133 10.30 13.14 8.06
N PRO A 134 10.58 13.27 6.75
CA PRO A 134 10.00 14.30 5.90
C PRO A 134 8.47 14.34 5.90
N TYR A 135 7.80 13.22 6.16
CA TYR A 135 6.32 13.13 6.23
C TYR A 135 5.77 13.37 7.63
N ASN A 136 6.62 13.38 8.68
CA ASN A 136 6.18 13.46 10.07
C ASN A 136 5.28 14.69 10.32
N GLY A 137 4.09 14.44 10.88
CA GLY A 137 3.10 15.47 11.15
C GLY A 137 2.41 16.09 9.93
N LYS A 138 2.68 15.60 8.71
CA LYS A 138 2.12 16.13 7.46
C LYS A 138 1.12 15.18 6.78
N TRP A 139 1.02 13.94 7.22
CA TRP A 139 0.07 12.95 6.69
C TRP A 139 -1.33 13.12 7.28
N ASN A 140 -2.33 12.58 6.59
CA ASN A 140 -3.61 12.24 7.17
C ASN A 140 -3.60 10.74 7.48
N LEU A 141 -3.79 10.38 8.76
CA LEU A 141 -3.82 8.98 9.18
C LEU A 141 -5.13 8.33 8.75
N ASP A 142 -5.01 7.22 8.03
CA ASP A 142 -6.14 6.39 7.61
C ASP A 142 -6.19 5.10 8.44
N PHE A 143 -6.88 4.08 7.98
CA PHE A 143 -7.17 2.88 8.74
C PHE A 143 -5.94 1.99 8.94
N ALA A 144 -5.89 1.32 10.10
CA ALA A 144 -5.13 0.09 10.25
C ALA A 144 -6.06 -1.10 9.97
N SER A 145 -5.55 -2.15 9.32
CA SER A 145 -6.34 -3.33 9.00
C SER A 145 -5.58 -4.60 9.32
N PHE A 146 -6.28 -5.58 9.85
CA PHE A 146 -5.78 -6.93 10.03
C PHE A 146 -6.50 -7.90 9.10
N ARG A 147 -5.74 -8.72 8.39
CA ARG A 147 -6.18 -9.67 7.36
C ARG A 147 -5.86 -11.09 7.82
N PRO A 148 -6.73 -11.72 8.63
CA PRO A 148 -6.45 -13.04 9.19
C PRO A 148 -6.63 -14.19 8.20
N LEU A 149 -7.36 -13.98 7.10
CA LEU A 149 -7.68 -15.02 6.14
C LEU A 149 -6.59 -15.16 5.07
N GLU A 150 -6.45 -16.40 4.55
CA GLU A 150 -5.62 -16.67 3.40
C GLU A 150 -6.14 -15.93 2.17
N GLU A 151 -5.24 -15.38 1.35
CA GLU A 151 -5.62 -14.69 0.10
C GLU A 151 -5.75 -15.67 -1.07
N GLU A 152 -5.05 -16.78 -1.04
CA GLU A 152 -5.08 -17.78 -2.12
C GLU A 152 -6.45 -18.45 -2.24
N ASN A 153 -6.91 -18.66 -3.47
CA ASN A 153 -8.15 -19.37 -3.81
C ASN A 153 -9.43 -18.77 -3.21
N ARG A 154 -9.46 -17.46 -2.98
CA ARG A 154 -10.68 -16.78 -2.52
C ARG A 154 -11.67 -16.59 -3.66
N ASP A 155 -12.88 -17.09 -3.49
CA ASP A 155 -14.00 -16.80 -4.41
C ASP A 155 -14.57 -15.39 -4.10
N LEU A 156 -14.13 -14.42 -4.87
CA LEU A 156 -14.52 -13.02 -4.71
C LEU A 156 -14.95 -12.42 -6.06
N PRO A 157 -15.94 -11.51 -6.08
CA PRO A 157 -16.25 -10.72 -7.26
C PRO A 157 -15.01 -10.00 -7.80
N LEU A 158 -14.90 -9.84 -9.11
CA LEU A 158 -13.71 -9.34 -9.83
C LEU A 158 -13.08 -8.12 -9.15
N HIS A 159 -13.86 -7.06 -8.89
CA HIS A 159 -13.37 -5.81 -8.28
C HIS A 159 -12.91 -5.96 -6.82
N LYS A 160 -13.30 -7.06 -6.14
CA LYS A 160 -12.89 -7.36 -4.76
C LYS A 160 -11.67 -8.29 -4.69
N ARG A 161 -11.21 -8.83 -5.80
CA ARG A 161 -10.03 -9.71 -5.89
C ARG A 161 -8.76 -8.91 -5.66
N ASN A 162 -7.90 -9.39 -4.76
CA ASN A 162 -6.59 -8.81 -4.51
C ASN A 162 -5.48 -9.52 -5.29
N ASP A 163 -5.76 -10.68 -5.86
CA ASP A 163 -4.85 -11.50 -6.66
C ASP A 163 -4.76 -11.06 -8.13
N LEU A 164 -5.47 -10.00 -8.51
CA LEU A 164 -5.34 -9.31 -9.79
C LEU A 164 -4.46 -8.06 -9.62
N LEU A 165 -3.57 -7.81 -10.58
CA LEU A 165 -2.73 -6.61 -10.59
C LEU A 165 -3.58 -5.35 -10.68
N HIS A 166 -3.38 -4.44 -9.75
CA HIS A 166 -4.08 -3.15 -9.66
C HIS A 166 -3.25 -2.13 -8.91
N VAL A 167 -3.57 -0.86 -9.07
CA VAL A 167 -3.15 0.22 -8.19
C VAL A 167 -4.30 0.57 -7.25
N ASP A 168 -3.99 1.00 -6.03
CA ASP A 168 -5.04 1.37 -5.07
C ASP A 168 -5.71 2.69 -5.43
N ALA A 169 -7.03 2.72 -5.26
CA ALA A 169 -7.86 3.91 -5.23
C ALA A 169 -9.01 3.72 -4.23
N PHE A 170 -9.42 4.79 -3.54
CA PHE A 170 -10.41 4.71 -2.48
C PHE A 170 -11.78 5.24 -2.91
N PRO A 171 -12.79 4.37 -3.06
CA PRO A 171 -14.14 4.80 -3.43
C PRO A 171 -14.81 5.78 -2.46
N SER A 172 -14.44 5.76 -1.17
CA SER A 172 -15.07 6.60 -0.13
C SER A 172 -14.18 7.73 0.38
N ARG A 173 -12.91 7.77 0.00
CA ARG A 173 -11.89 8.68 0.55
C ARG A 173 -11.03 9.25 -0.58
N PRO A 174 -11.47 10.31 -1.28
CA PRO A 174 -10.69 10.93 -2.33
C PRO A 174 -9.36 11.45 -1.79
N THR A 175 -8.28 11.23 -2.53
CA THR A 175 -6.92 11.63 -2.12
C THR A 175 -6.56 13.02 -2.61
N ARG A 176 -7.25 13.51 -3.64
CA ARG A 176 -7.03 14.83 -4.26
C ARG A 176 -5.56 15.05 -4.66
N GLY A 177 -4.97 14.05 -5.31
CA GLY A 177 -3.55 14.05 -5.66
C GLY A 177 -2.61 13.60 -4.55
N GLY A 178 -3.12 13.35 -3.33
CA GLY A 178 -2.34 12.72 -2.26
C GLY A 178 -2.03 11.26 -2.57
N ARG A 179 -0.95 10.76 -1.95
CA ARG A 179 -0.42 9.41 -2.17
C ARG A 179 -0.90 8.45 -1.07
N ILE A 180 -1.11 7.20 -1.44
CA ILE A 180 -1.52 6.12 -0.53
C ILE A 180 -0.29 5.34 -0.09
N LEU A 181 0.31 5.74 1.04
CA LEU A 181 1.42 5.03 1.66
C LEU A 181 0.88 3.94 2.59
N ARG A 182 1.31 2.71 2.38
CA ARG A 182 0.94 1.58 3.24
C ARG A 182 2.16 0.90 3.83
N VAL A 183 2.03 0.54 5.11
CA VAL A 183 3.01 -0.23 5.86
C VAL A 183 2.39 -1.59 6.16
N PHE A 184 2.92 -2.64 5.57
CA PHE A 184 2.46 -4.00 5.77
C PHE A 184 3.43 -4.80 6.63
N THR A 185 2.91 -5.74 7.39
CA THR A 185 3.70 -6.72 8.14
C THR A 185 3.10 -8.10 7.98
N ASN A 186 3.94 -9.09 7.68
CA ASN A 186 3.56 -10.49 7.66
C ASN A 186 3.68 -11.10 9.06
N LEU A 187 2.55 -11.39 9.70
CA LEU A 187 2.52 -12.04 11.02
C LEU A 187 2.44 -13.57 10.95
N ASN A 188 2.42 -14.16 9.76
CA ASN A 188 2.45 -15.61 9.61
C ASN A 188 3.78 -16.15 10.19
N PRO A 189 3.78 -17.18 11.08
CA PRO A 189 4.99 -17.64 11.74
C PRO A 189 5.89 -18.51 10.85
N ALA A 190 5.36 -19.03 9.73
CA ALA A 190 6.04 -20.06 8.95
C ALA A 190 6.06 -19.76 7.42
N ARG A 191 5.05 -19.05 6.91
CA ARG A 191 4.89 -18.88 5.46
C ARG A 191 5.10 -17.45 5.02
N PRO A 192 5.72 -17.23 3.85
CA PRO A 192 5.80 -15.89 3.27
C PRO A 192 4.43 -15.41 2.82
N ARG A 193 4.26 -14.09 2.80
CA ARG A 193 3.21 -13.44 2.00
C ARG A 193 3.76 -13.18 0.62
N VAL A 194 3.00 -13.55 -0.40
CA VAL A 194 3.46 -13.49 -1.78
C VAL A 194 2.68 -12.42 -2.53
N TRP A 195 3.42 -11.54 -3.20
CA TRP A 195 2.88 -10.57 -4.13
C TRP A 195 3.46 -10.76 -5.52
N ASN A 196 2.71 -10.34 -6.53
CA ASN A 196 3.24 -9.99 -7.82
C ASN A 196 3.19 -8.47 -7.98
N THR A 197 4.19 -7.91 -8.64
CA THR A 197 4.20 -6.52 -9.14
C THR A 197 4.58 -6.52 -10.61
N THR A 198 4.42 -5.40 -11.29
CA THR A 198 4.72 -5.25 -12.71
C THR A 198 5.45 -3.93 -12.96
N GLU A 199 5.29 -3.35 -14.14
CA GLU A 199 5.92 -2.12 -14.58
C GLU A 199 5.56 -0.91 -13.71
N SER A 200 6.31 0.18 -13.86
CA SER A 200 6.08 1.43 -13.15
C SER A 200 4.70 2.04 -13.49
N PHE A 201 4.18 2.88 -12.59
CA PHE A 201 2.95 3.62 -12.86
C PHE A 201 3.04 4.47 -14.15
N ASP A 202 4.18 5.11 -14.40
CA ASP A 202 4.40 5.91 -15.61
C ASP A 202 4.24 5.06 -16.88
N ALA A 203 4.85 3.87 -16.92
CA ALA A 203 4.70 2.96 -18.06
C ALA A 203 3.24 2.52 -18.25
N LEU A 204 2.58 2.08 -17.17
CA LEU A 204 1.19 1.67 -17.23
C LEU A 204 0.24 2.80 -17.63
N ALA A 205 0.45 4.00 -17.09
CA ALA A 205 -0.35 5.16 -17.42
C ALA A 205 -0.19 5.56 -18.89
N ARG A 206 1.04 5.63 -19.40
CA ARG A 206 1.28 5.93 -20.82
C ARG A 206 0.68 4.90 -21.76
N GLN A 207 0.67 3.63 -21.38
CA GLN A 207 0.11 2.55 -22.16
C GLN A 207 -1.43 2.54 -22.14
N PHE A 208 -2.04 2.71 -20.96
CA PHE A 208 -3.44 2.39 -20.75
C PHE A 208 -4.34 3.59 -20.43
N ALA A 209 -3.80 4.77 -20.07
CA ALA A 209 -4.63 5.88 -19.58
C ALA A 209 -5.67 6.33 -20.63
N LYS A 210 -5.34 6.31 -21.92
CA LYS A 210 -6.28 6.65 -22.99
C LYS A 210 -7.42 5.64 -23.07
N ALA A 211 -7.10 4.33 -23.07
CA ALA A 211 -8.10 3.27 -23.10
C ALA A 211 -8.97 3.25 -21.82
N ALA A 212 -8.37 3.61 -20.68
CA ALA A 212 -9.09 3.80 -19.43
C ALA A 212 -9.91 5.09 -19.35
N GLY A 213 -9.92 5.94 -20.41
CA GLY A 213 -10.79 7.11 -20.52
C GLY A 213 -10.27 8.37 -19.80
N LEU A 214 -8.95 8.56 -19.73
CA LEU A 214 -8.36 9.75 -19.11
C LEU A 214 -8.81 11.04 -19.75
N GLN A 215 -8.83 11.12 -21.09
CA GLN A 215 -9.21 12.33 -21.81
C GLN A 215 -10.69 12.68 -21.58
N GLU A 216 -11.58 11.68 -21.62
CA GLU A 216 -13.01 11.88 -21.35
C GLU A 216 -13.23 12.48 -19.96
N ILE A 217 -12.52 11.97 -18.94
CA ILE A 217 -12.62 12.46 -17.56
C ILE A 217 -12.03 13.87 -17.44
N ALA A 218 -10.93 14.13 -18.13
CA ALA A 218 -10.24 15.41 -18.07
C ALA A 218 -11.01 16.55 -18.78
N GLU A 219 -11.76 16.26 -19.84
CA GLU A 219 -12.45 17.24 -20.67
C GLU A 219 -13.89 17.54 -20.21
N ASP A 220 -14.54 16.61 -19.53
CA ASP A 220 -15.98 16.69 -19.22
C ASP A 220 -16.29 17.19 -17.81
N GLU A 221 -16.49 18.51 -17.67
CA GLU A 221 -17.00 19.09 -16.41
C GLU A 221 -18.38 18.54 -16.01
N SER A 222 -19.22 18.17 -17.00
CA SER A 222 -20.54 17.58 -16.77
C SER A 222 -20.46 16.08 -16.42
N PHE A 223 -19.40 15.39 -16.86
CA PHE A 223 -19.10 14.01 -16.48
C PHE A 223 -18.81 13.91 -14.98
N LEU A 224 -18.10 14.87 -14.42
CA LEU A 224 -17.89 14.98 -12.97
C LEU A 224 -19.22 15.00 -12.20
N ALA A 225 -20.18 15.82 -12.62
CA ALA A 225 -21.48 15.92 -11.95
C ALA A 225 -22.29 14.62 -12.07
N ARG A 226 -22.31 13.96 -13.22
CA ARG A 226 -23.07 12.72 -13.48
C ARG A 226 -22.45 11.48 -12.79
N THR A 227 -21.14 11.36 -12.83
CA THR A 227 -20.46 10.20 -12.23
C THR A 227 -20.45 10.30 -10.71
N VAL A 228 -20.41 11.51 -10.17
CA VAL A 228 -20.63 11.83 -8.77
C VAL A 228 -22.00 11.35 -8.30
N GLN A 229 -23.07 11.62 -9.08
CA GLN A 229 -24.42 11.14 -8.75
C GLN A 229 -24.54 9.63 -8.82
N ASN A 230 -23.99 8.96 -9.82
CA ASN A 230 -24.10 7.52 -10.02
C ASN A 230 -23.28 6.71 -9.03
N LEU A 231 -22.06 7.14 -8.69
CA LEU A 231 -21.21 6.47 -7.69
C LEU A 231 -21.72 6.70 -6.27
N GLY A 232 -22.20 7.89 -5.96
CA GLY A 232 -22.82 8.23 -4.68
C GLY A 232 -24.06 7.40 -4.39
N ALA A 233 -24.90 7.15 -5.41
CA ALA A 233 -26.07 6.31 -5.30
C ALA A 233 -25.77 4.83 -5.04
N LYS A 234 -24.67 4.30 -5.63
CA LYS A 234 -24.25 2.90 -5.45
C LYS A 234 -23.50 2.63 -4.13
N LEU A 235 -22.85 3.65 -3.57
CA LEU A 235 -21.96 3.49 -2.41
C LEU A 235 -22.50 4.14 -1.13
N GLY A 236 -23.62 4.86 -1.17
CA GLY A 236 -24.20 5.53 -0.01
C GLY A 236 -23.37 6.68 0.57
N PHE A 237 -22.34 7.15 -0.16
CA PHE A 237 -21.46 8.23 0.26
C PHE A 237 -21.55 9.41 -0.73
N GLY A 238 -21.70 10.60 -0.18
CA GLY A 238 -21.72 11.83 -0.96
C GLY A 238 -20.40 11.98 -1.76
N ALA A 239 -20.52 12.10 -3.07
CA ALA A 239 -19.41 12.27 -3.99
C ALA A 239 -18.85 13.71 -3.99
N ALA A 240 -19.18 14.50 -2.98
CA ALA A 240 -18.72 15.87 -2.82
C ALA A 240 -17.18 15.91 -2.68
N GLY A 241 -16.52 16.58 -3.61
CA GLY A 241 -15.10 16.93 -3.52
C GLY A 241 -14.11 15.94 -4.15
N ARG A 242 -14.51 15.10 -5.12
CA ARG A 242 -13.58 14.34 -5.97
C ARG A 242 -13.05 15.19 -7.10
N THR A 243 -11.76 15.04 -7.36
CA THR A 243 -11.10 15.65 -8.51
C THR A 243 -11.17 14.72 -9.72
N PRO A 244 -10.93 15.22 -10.96
CA PRO A 244 -10.72 14.36 -12.13
C PRO A 244 -9.69 13.26 -11.90
N TYR A 245 -8.61 13.56 -11.16
CA TYR A 245 -7.63 12.58 -10.74
C TYR A 245 -8.24 11.43 -9.92
N ASP A 246 -9.02 11.73 -8.88
CA ASP A 246 -9.64 10.69 -8.05
C ASP A 246 -10.59 9.81 -8.86
N MET A 247 -11.31 10.41 -9.81
CA MET A 247 -12.23 9.69 -10.69
C MET A 247 -11.47 8.75 -11.62
N PHE A 248 -10.39 9.24 -12.22
CA PHE A 248 -9.56 8.43 -13.09
C PHE A 248 -8.92 7.27 -12.34
N MET A 249 -8.35 7.50 -11.16
CA MET A 249 -7.69 6.44 -10.38
C MET A 249 -8.65 5.31 -10.00
N LEU A 250 -9.91 5.61 -9.68
CA LEU A 250 -10.95 4.59 -9.47
C LEU A 250 -11.22 3.77 -10.73
N ARG A 251 -11.38 4.46 -11.87
CA ARG A 251 -11.60 3.81 -13.15
C ARG A 251 -10.39 3.00 -13.59
N PHE A 252 -9.18 3.50 -13.35
CA PHE A 252 -7.94 2.82 -13.69
C PHE A 252 -7.70 1.57 -12.85
N HIS A 253 -8.05 1.62 -11.55
CA HIS A 253 -8.07 0.45 -10.68
C HIS A 253 -8.94 -0.69 -11.25
N ASP A 254 -10.17 -0.35 -11.64
CA ASP A 254 -11.10 -1.33 -12.20
C ASP A 254 -10.66 -1.80 -13.59
N PHE A 255 -10.23 -0.88 -14.45
CA PHE A 255 -9.72 -1.16 -15.80
C PHE A 255 -8.58 -2.19 -15.79
N LEU A 256 -7.57 -1.99 -14.93
CA LEU A 256 -6.45 -2.94 -14.82
C LEU A 256 -6.92 -4.33 -14.38
N LYS A 257 -7.90 -4.44 -13.49
CA LYS A 257 -8.46 -5.73 -13.06
C LYS A 257 -9.31 -6.41 -14.14
N GLU A 258 -9.99 -5.64 -14.96
CA GLU A 258 -10.88 -6.12 -16.02
C GLU A 258 -10.14 -6.52 -17.30
N ASP A 259 -8.96 -5.94 -17.56
CA ASP A 259 -8.17 -6.23 -18.74
C ASP A 259 -7.48 -7.60 -18.61
N ALA A 260 -8.13 -8.64 -19.13
CA ALA A 260 -7.63 -10.01 -19.09
C ALA A 260 -6.28 -10.14 -19.82
N ALA A 261 -6.07 -9.39 -20.92
CA ALA A 261 -4.83 -9.42 -21.68
C ALA A 261 -3.67 -8.83 -20.87
N PHE A 262 -3.90 -7.74 -20.15
CA PHE A 262 -2.92 -7.19 -19.21
C PHE A 262 -2.62 -8.19 -18.10
N GLN A 263 -3.66 -8.76 -17.45
CA GLN A 263 -3.49 -9.70 -16.35
C GLN A 263 -2.70 -10.96 -16.77
N GLU A 264 -2.86 -11.41 -17.99
CA GLU A 264 -2.16 -12.60 -18.51
C GLU A 264 -0.73 -12.28 -18.95
N ASN A 265 -0.55 -11.23 -19.75
CA ASN A 265 0.66 -11.03 -20.55
C ASN A 265 1.65 -10.00 -19.98
N CYS A 266 1.27 -9.17 -19.00
CA CYS A 266 2.22 -8.21 -18.43
C CYS A 266 3.39 -8.92 -17.72
N PRO A 267 4.60 -8.34 -17.76
CA PRO A 267 5.73 -8.86 -17.02
C PRO A 267 5.43 -8.84 -15.52
N LYS A 268 5.69 -9.96 -14.82
CA LYS A 268 5.43 -10.07 -13.38
C LYS A 268 6.70 -10.34 -12.62
N THR A 269 6.94 -9.54 -11.59
CA THR A 269 7.98 -9.80 -10.60
C THR A 269 7.33 -10.34 -9.34
N ARG A 270 7.67 -11.59 -8.97
CA ARG A 270 7.21 -12.23 -7.75
C ARG A 270 8.03 -11.75 -6.57
N LEU A 271 7.36 -11.31 -5.52
CA LEU A 271 7.93 -10.86 -4.25
C LEU A 271 7.47 -11.79 -3.13
N GLU A 272 8.40 -12.21 -2.28
CA GLU A 272 8.11 -13.02 -1.10
C GLU A 272 8.54 -12.28 0.16
N PHE A 273 7.58 -11.98 1.02
CA PHE A 273 7.79 -11.32 2.29
C PHE A 273 7.78 -12.38 3.40
N PRO A 274 8.95 -12.77 3.93
CA PRO A 274 9.06 -13.84 4.94
C PRO A 274 8.32 -13.50 6.24
N PRO A 275 8.19 -14.48 7.16
CA PRO A 275 7.64 -14.23 8.48
C PRO A 275 8.28 -13.01 9.17
N LEU A 276 7.46 -12.16 9.77
CA LEU A 276 7.82 -10.91 10.45
C LEU A 276 8.47 -9.84 9.58
N ALA A 277 8.52 -10.05 8.26
CA ALA A 277 8.92 -8.99 7.35
C ALA A 277 7.92 -7.83 7.36
N THR A 278 8.45 -6.62 7.22
CA THR A 278 7.67 -5.39 7.03
C THR A 278 8.05 -4.77 5.70
N TRP A 279 7.06 -4.23 4.96
CA TRP A 279 7.34 -3.46 3.75
C TRP A 279 6.46 -2.23 3.66
N ILE A 280 7.05 -1.18 3.09
CA ILE A 280 6.43 0.12 2.90
C ILE A 280 6.34 0.38 1.41
N VAL A 281 5.18 0.81 0.95
CA VAL A 281 4.92 1.02 -0.48
C VAL A 281 3.83 2.06 -0.72
N PHE A 282 3.98 2.83 -1.78
CA PHE A 282 2.90 3.65 -2.33
C PHE A 282 2.03 2.80 -3.25
N THR A 283 0.92 2.29 -2.71
CA THR A 283 0.04 1.35 -3.43
C THR A 283 -0.79 1.99 -4.54
N ASP A 284 -0.86 3.31 -4.57
CA ASP A 284 -1.46 4.09 -5.66
C ASP A 284 -0.59 4.17 -6.92
N SER A 285 0.70 3.78 -6.84
CA SER A 285 1.63 3.82 -7.97
C SER A 285 2.39 2.51 -8.20
N VAL A 286 2.44 1.62 -7.23
CA VAL A 286 3.00 0.28 -7.42
C VAL A 286 1.86 -0.68 -7.69
N ALA A 287 1.71 -1.07 -8.96
CA ALA A 287 0.72 -2.08 -9.32
C ALA A 287 1.11 -3.41 -8.67
N HIS A 288 0.17 -3.98 -7.91
CA HIS A 288 0.43 -5.15 -7.07
C HIS A 288 -0.76 -6.11 -7.05
N ALA A 289 -0.46 -7.37 -6.80
CA ALA A 289 -1.43 -8.43 -6.59
C ALA A 289 -0.99 -9.29 -5.40
N ALA A 290 -1.87 -9.54 -4.43
CA ALA A 290 -1.61 -10.41 -3.30
C ALA A 290 -2.01 -11.85 -3.66
N MET A 291 -1.02 -12.69 -3.96
CA MET A 291 -1.21 -14.04 -4.46
C MET A 291 -1.52 -15.05 -3.36
N SER A 292 -0.85 -14.93 -2.22
CA SER A 292 -1.06 -15.80 -1.06
C SER A 292 -0.57 -15.17 0.23
N GLY A 293 -0.99 -15.72 1.34
CA GLY A 293 -0.56 -15.36 2.68
C GLY A 293 -1.71 -14.99 3.61
N GLN A 294 -1.55 -15.39 4.86
CA GLN A 294 -2.47 -15.23 5.96
C GLN A 294 -1.83 -14.34 7.04
N TYR A 295 -2.63 -13.72 7.90
CA TYR A 295 -2.19 -12.91 9.02
C TYR A 295 -1.33 -11.69 8.63
N ALA A 296 -1.75 -10.93 7.63
CA ALA A 296 -1.14 -9.63 7.37
C ALA A 296 -1.81 -8.52 8.18
N ILE A 297 -1.00 -7.63 8.73
CA ILE A 297 -1.46 -6.40 9.35
C ILE A 297 -0.90 -5.19 8.60
N GLU A 298 -1.66 -4.13 8.50
CA GLU A 298 -1.25 -2.93 7.75
C GLU A 298 -1.74 -1.64 8.39
N GLN A 299 -1.02 -0.54 8.13
CA GLN A 299 -1.44 0.83 8.42
C GLN A 299 -1.35 1.67 7.16
N THR A 300 -2.36 2.49 6.90
CA THR A 300 -2.41 3.40 5.75
C THR A 300 -2.20 4.85 6.21
N PHE A 301 -1.42 5.60 5.42
CA PHE A 301 -1.22 7.04 5.53
C PHE A 301 -1.56 7.70 4.19
N LEU A 302 -2.23 8.82 4.22
CA LEU A 302 -2.44 9.67 3.05
C LEU A 302 -1.43 10.83 3.11
N ILE A 303 -0.46 10.82 2.21
CA ILE A 303 0.59 11.83 2.11
C ILE A 303 0.11 12.92 1.15
N PRO A 304 -0.17 14.14 1.62
CA PRO A 304 -0.66 15.20 0.76
C PRO A 304 0.43 15.69 -0.21
N PRO A 305 0.06 16.24 -1.39
CA PRO A 305 1.02 16.68 -2.41
C PRO A 305 2.13 17.61 -1.88
N ARG A 306 1.78 18.50 -0.95
CA ARG A 306 2.73 19.45 -0.33
C ARG A 306 3.80 18.81 0.55
N ALA A 307 3.63 17.54 0.95
CA ALA A 307 4.57 16.81 1.79
C ALA A 307 5.54 15.93 1.00
N LEU A 308 5.31 15.75 -0.30
CA LEU A 308 6.13 14.89 -1.15
C LEU A 308 7.54 15.45 -1.30
N VAL A 309 8.50 14.55 -1.40
CA VAL A 309 9.93 14.81 -1.59
C VAL A 309 10.28 14.87 -3.08
N ALA A 310 9.61 14.04 -3.89
CA ALA A 310 9.74 13.96 -5.34
C ALA A 310 8.34 14.11 -6.00
N PRO A 311 7.70 15.29 -5.92
CA PRO A 311 6.32 15.49 -6.36
C PRO A 311 6.11 15.22 -7.85
N GLU A 312 7.16 15.32 -8.67
CA GLU A 312 7.12 14.99 -10.10
C GLU A 312 6.85 13.49 -10.37
N ALA A 313 7.18 12.61 -9.42
CA ALA A 313 6.92 11.17 -9.51
C ALA A 313 5.50 10.78 -9.08
N ALA A 314 4.68 11.73 -8.63
CA ALA A 314 3.33 11.46 -8.18
C ALA A 314 2.40 11.10 -9.35
N PRO A 315 1.51 10.10 -9.20
CA PRO A 315 0.57 9.68 -10.24
C PRO A 315 -0.22 10.83 -10.85
N TYR A 316 -0.67 11.80 -10.05
CA TYR A 316 -1.43 12.92 -10.59
C TYR A 316 -0.62 13.79 -11.57
N ARG A 317 0.69 13.98 -11.32
CA ARG A 317 1.57 14.73 -12.24
C ARG A 317 1.77 14.01 -13.57
N ILE A 318 2.01 12.70 -13.49
CA ILE A 318 2.15 11.86 -14.69
C ILE A 318 0.85 11.91 -15.52
N LEU A 319 -0.30 11.82 -14.87
CA LEU A 319 -1.60 11.87 -15.55
C LEU A 319 -1.91 13.26 -16.11
N GLU A 320 -1.54 14.34 -15.42
CA GLU A 320 -1.65 15.72 -15.91
C GLU A 320 -0.80 15.94 -17.18
N GLU A 321 0.43 15.38 -17.20
CA GLU A 321 1.29 15.41 -18.38
C GLU A 321 0.64 14.69 -19.58
N ILE A 322 0.07 13.48 -19.35
CA ILE A 322 -0.60 12.71 -20.41
C ILE A 322 -1.89 13.40 -20.87
N ALA A 323 -2.66 13.97 -19.95
CA ALA A 323 -3.92 14.66 -20.27
C ALA A 323 -3.71 16.06 -20.87
N GLY A 324 -2.52 16.67 -20.70
CA GLY A 324 -2.21 18.02 -21.14
C GLY A 324 -2.94 19.12 -20.35
N ARG A 325 -3.48 18.81 -19.14
CA ARG A 325 -4.25 19.73 -18.30
C ARG A 325 -4.25 19.32 -16.83
N PRO A 326 -4.53 20.25 -15.90
CA PRO A 326 -4.66 19.94 -14.47
C PRO A 326 -5.80 18.94 -14.20
N LEU A 327 -5.54 17.99 -13.30
CA LEU A 327 -6.51 17.00 -12.81
C LEU A 327 -6.78 17.14 -11.30
N VAL A 328 -5.96 17.95 -10.62
CA VAL A 328 -6.11 18.30 -9.20
C VAL A 328 -6.24 19.82 -9.13
N SER A 329 -7.34 20.31 -8.57
CA SER A 329 -7.63 21.74 -8.36
C SER A 329 -7.41 22.14 -6.91
#